data_b90baa115a3c3493f32dfefb78ab6b27
#
_entry.id   b90baa115a3c3493f32dfefb78ab6b27
#
_cell.length_a   1.000
_cell.length_b   1.000
_cell.length_c   1.000
_cell.angle_alpha   90.00
_cell.angle_beta   90.00
_cell.angle_gamma   90.00
#
_symmetry.space_group_name_H-M   'P 1'
#
loop_
_entity.id
_entity.type
_entity.pdbx_description
1 polymer ?
#
loop_
_entity_poly.entity_id
_entity_poly.type
_entity_poly.pdbx_seq_one_letter_code
_entity_poly.pdbx_strand_id
1 'polypeptide(L)'
;MPKISHKGVQMPESPIRKLVPFAETAKKKGNKVYHLNIGQPDIKTPEVALNAVKNADITVLEYSHSAGFDSYREKLAAYYQKQGLPVNKEDIIITTGGSEALIFAMGS
;
A
#
# COMPACT_ATOMS: atom_id res chain seq x y z
N MET A 1 -16.49 -21.00 23.62
CA MET A 1 -15.94 -20.28 22.45
C MET A 1 -15.39 -18.92 22.91
N PRO A 2 -14.22 -18.50 22.46
CA PRO A 2 -13.73 -17.16 22.78
C PRO A 2 -14.69 -16.11 22.20
N LYS A 3 -14.95 -15.05 22.98
CA LYS A 3 -15.81 -13.93 22.56
C LYS A 3 -14.96 -12.85 21.92
N ILE A 4 -15.49 -12.20 20.89
CA ILE A 4 -14.86 -11.00 20.29
C ILE A 4 -14.88 -9.88 21.34
N SER A 5 -13.81 -9.10 21.42
CA SER A 5 -13.75 -7.95 22.34
C SER A 5 -14.83 -6.91 22.00
N HIS A 6 -15.27 -6.15 23.00
CA HIS A 6 -16.26 -5.07 22.79
C HIS A 6 -15.81 -4.07 21.72
N LYS A 7 -14.52 -3.70 21.69
CA LYS A 7 -13.92 -2.86 20.64
C LYS A 7 -14.04 -3.48 19.25
N GLY A 8 -13.86 -4.80 19.14
CA GLY A 8 -13.99 -5.51 17.86
C GLY A 8 -15.42 -5.55 17.34
N VAL A 9 -16.41 -5.69 18.26
CA VAL A 9 -17.84 -5.65 17.90
C VAL A 9 -18.28 -4.26 17.45
N GLN A 10 -17.71 -3.21 18.04
CA GLN A 10 -18.05 -1.82 17.73
C GLN A 10 -17.24 -1.22 16.58
N MET A 11 -16.31 -1.98 15.99
CA MET A 11 -15.47 -1.49 14.90
C MET A 11 -16.35 -1.12 13.70
N PRO A 12 -16.32 0.14 13.21
CA PRO A 12 -17.14 0.56 12.09
C PRO A 12 -16.66 -0.08 10.79
N GLU A 13 -17.59 -0.37 9.90
CA GLU A 13 -17.26 -0.81 8.54
C GLU A 13 -16.48 0.27 7.77
N SER A 14 -15.62 -0.17 6.85
CA SER A 14 -14.92 0.75 5.96
C SER A 14 -15.92 1.60 5.16
N PRO A 15 -15.83 2.94 5.21
CA PRO A 15 -16.73 3.83 4.45
C PRO A 15 -16.73 3.55 2.95
N ILE A 16 -15.59 3.06 2.41
CA ILE A 16 -15.43 2.73 1.00
C ILE A 16 -16.06 1.37 0.69
N ARG A 17 -15.78 0.35 1.51
CA ARG A 17 -16.22 -1.03 1.26
C ARG A 17 -17.70 -1.26 1.48
N LYS A 18 -18.34 -0.51 2.36
CA LYS A 18 -19.79 -0.60 2.58
C LYS A 18 -20.63 -0.29 1.33
N LEU A 19 -20.04 0.36 0.32
CA LEU A 19 -20.73 0.66 -0.95
C LEU A 19 -20.70 -0.51 -1.94
N VAL A 20 -19.84 -1.51 -1.73
CA VAL A 20 -19.68 -2.65 -2.66
C VAL A 20 -20.98 -3.39 -2.94
N PRO A 21 -21.83 -3.76 -1.95
CA PRO A 21 -23.08 -4.47 -2.22
C PRO A 21 -24.06 -3.67 -3.11
N PHE A 22 -24.08 -2.35 -2.97
CA PHE A 22 -24.92 -1.49 -3.81
C PHE A 22 -24.41 -1.45 -5.26
N ALA A 23 -23.10 -1.34 -5.45
CA ALA A 23 -22.47 -1.39 -6.76
C ALA A 23 -22.73 -2.73 -7.47
N GLU A 24 -22.57 -3.85 -6.76
CA GLU A 24 -22.83 -5.18 -7.31
C GLU A 24 -24.31 -5.39 -7.67
N THR A 25 -25.22 -4.88 -6.86
CA THR A 25 -26.64 -4.93 -7.15
C THR A 25 -26.99 -4.12 -8.40
N ALA A 26 -26.39 -2.93 -8.56
CA ALA A 26 -26.60 -2.11 -9.74
C ALA A 26 -26.05 -2.79 -11.01
N LYS A 27 -24.86 -3.38 -10.95
CA LYS A 27 -24.29 -4.15 -12.05
C LYS A 27 -25.18 -5.33 -12.46
N LYS A 28 -25.70 -6.10 -11.50
CA LYS A 28 -26.63 -7.20 -11.77
C LYS A 28 -27.92 -6.76 -12.48
N LYS A 29 -28.34 -5.51 -12.29
CA LYS A 29 -29.48 -4.89 -13.01
C LYS A 29 -29.11 -4.33 -14.38
N GLY A 30 -27.87 -4.55 -14.87
CA GLY A 30 -27.39 -4.07 -16.17
C GLY A 30 -26.88 -2.63 -16.16
N ASN A 31 -26.78 -1.97 -15.00
CA ASN A 31 -26.28 -0.61 -14.92
C ASN A 31 -24.74 -0.59 -14.99
N LYS A 32 -24.19 0.36 -15.74
CA LYS A 32 -22.75 0.65 -15.73
C LYS A 32 -22.39 1.42 -14.46
N VAL A 33 -21.50 0.86 -13.63
CA VAL A 33 -21.06 1.48 -12.39
C VAL A 33 -19.64 1.99 -12.53
N TYR A 34 -19.42 3.27 -12.25
CA TYR A 34 -18.11 3.91 -12.20
C TYR A 34 -17.64 4.03 -10.75
N HIS A 35 -16.49 3.42 -10.43
CA HIS A 35 -15.93 3.37 -9.09
C HIS A 35 -15.02 4.57 -8.82
N LEU A 36 -15.59 5.75 -8.58
CA LEU A 36 -14.83 6.96 -8.27
C LEU A 36 -14.35 7.05 -6.81
N ASN A 37 -14.74 6.11 -5.99
CA ASN A 37 -14.37 5.98 -4.58
C ASN A 37 -13.09 5.15 -4.36
N ILE A 38 -12.50 4.58 -5.41
CA ILE A 38 -11.31 3.75 -5.35
C ILE A 38 -10.25 4.36 -6.27
N GLY A 39 -9.10 4.70 -5.70
CA GLY A 39 -7.95 5.21 -6.45
C GLY A 39 -7.16 4.09 -7.14
N GLN A 40 -7.84 3.22 -7.88
CA GLN A 40 -7.17 2.16 -8.63
C GLN A 40 -6.67 2.70 -9.98
N PRO A 41 -5.37 2.55 -10.30
CA PRO A 41 -4.86 2.93 -11.61
C PRO A 41 -5.51 2.14 -12.74
N ASP A 42 -5.84 2.81 -13.84
CA ASP A 42 -6.38 2.23 -15.07
C ASP A 42 -5.36 2.21 -16.23
N ILE A 43 -4.18 2.78 -16.01
CA ILE A 43 -3.06 2.76 -16.93
C ILE A 43 -2.18 1.52 -16.71
N LYS A 44 -1.51 1.07 -17.77
CA LYS A 44 -0.58 -0.07 -17.67
C LYS A 44 0.58 0.26 -16.75
N THR A 45 0.90 -0.67 -15.85
CA THR A 45 2.13 -0.59 -15.05
C THR A 45 3.35 -0.63 -15.99
N PRO A 46 4.37 0.21 -15.76
CA PRO A 46 5.58 0.20 -16.59
C PRO A 46 6.22 -1.19 -16.68
N GLU A 47 6.54 -1.62 -17.89
CA GLU A 47 7.11 -2.96 -18.11
C GLU A 47 8.44 -3.18 -17.39
N VAL A 48 9.22 -2.12 -17.22
CA VAL A 48 10.49 -2.17 -16.47
C VAL A 48 10.25 -2.62 -15.02
N ALA A 49 9.19 -2.16 -14.38
CA ALA A 49 8.84 -2.56 -13.02
C ALA A 49 8.38 -4.03 -12.96
N LEU A 50 7.49 -4.42 -13.89
CA LEU A 50 7.01 -5.80 -13.96
C LEU A 50 8.14 -6.79 -14.27
N ASN A 51 9.04 -6.44 -15.18
CA ASN A 51 10.17 -7.28 -15.55
C ASN A 51 11.19 -7.38 -14.42
N ALA A 52 11.41 -6.32 -13.65
CA ALA A 52 12.28 -6.38 -12.47
C ALA A 52 11.78 -7.40 -11.44
N VAL A 53 10.45 -7.47 -11.21
CA VAL A 53 9.85 -8.47 -10.31
C VAL A 53 9.92 -9.88 -10.90
N LYS A 54 9.57 -10.04 -12.18
CA LYS A 54 9.56 -11.36 -12.85
C LYS A 54 10.95 -12.00 -12.94
N ASN A 55 11.99 -11.18 -13.11
CA ASN A 55 13.37 -11.63 -13.28
C ASN A 55 14.20 -11.51 -11.98
N ALA A 56 13.55 -11.26 -10.86
CA ALA A 56 14.22 -11.25 -9.57
C ALA A 56 14.71 -12.67 -9.22
N ASP A 57 16.03 -12.85 -9.18
CA ASP A 57 16.66 -14.12 -8.78
C ASP A 57 16.69 -14.23 -7.25
N ILE A 58 15.52 -14.49 -6.67
CA ILE A 58 15.35 -14.64 -5.23
C ILE A 58 15.20 -16.13 -4.93
N THR A 59 16.24 -16.72 -4.36
CA THR A 59 16.24 -18.13 -3.98
C THR A 59 15.77 -18.35 -2.53
N VAL A 60 15.93 -17.36 -1.66
CA VAL A 60 15.51 -17.40 -0.26
C VAL A 60 14.77 -16.09 0.09
N LEU A 61 13.63 -16.21 0.75
CA LEU A 61 12.91 -15.06 1.31
C LEU A 61 13.40 -14.83 2.74
N GLU A 62 14.37 -13.95 2.87
CA GLU A 62 14.94 -13.58 4.17
C GLU A 62 14.17 -12.45 4.85
N TYR A 63 14.32 -12.34 6.17
CA TYR A 63 13.88 -11.14 6.88
C TYR A 63 14.73 -9.95 6.44
N SER A 64 14.08 -8.85 6.10
CA SER A 64 14.78 -7.59 5.84
C SER A 64 15.15 -6.89 7.16
N HIS A 65 16.10 -5.95 7.07
CA HIS A 65 16.33 -4.99 8.16
C HIS A 65 15.04 -4.23 8.51
N SER A 66 14.85 -3.89 9.79
CA SER A 66 13.62 -3.21 10.27
C SER A 66 13.29 -1.91 9.53
N ALA A 67 14.30 -1.17 9.09
CA ALA A 67 14.11 0.04 8.29
C ALA A 67 13.97 -0.24 6.78
N GLY A 68 14.09 -1.48 6.33
CA GLY A 68 14.13 -1.88 4.93
C GLY A 68 15.55 -2.06 4.38
N PHE A 69 15.66 -2.55 3.15
CA PHE A 69 16.96 -2.79 2.50
C PHE A 69 17.75 -1.49 2.30
N ASP A 70 19.00 -1.49 2.68
CA ASP A 70 19.91 -0.35 2.59
C ASP A 70 20.02 0.18 1.16
N SER A 71 20.24 -0.72 0.20
CA SER A 71 20.33 -0.38 -1.22
C SER A 71 19.07 0.28 -1.78
N TYR A 72 17.90 -0.07 -1.26
CA TYR A 72 16.64 0.56 -1.66
C TYR A 72 16.48 1.94 -1.04
N ARG A 73 16.81 2.09 0.25
CA ARG A 73 16.79 3.37 0.97
C ARG A 73 17.77 4.38 0.36
N GLU A 74 18.97 3.93 -0.04
CA GLU A 74 19.96 4.77 -0.75
C GLU A 74 19.43 5.29 -2.07
N LYS A 75 18.79 4.42 -2.88
CA LYS A 75 18.19 4.84 -4.15
C LYS A 75 17.02 5.81 -3.97
N LEU A 76 16.21 5.61 -2.93
CA LEU A 76 15.12 6.54 -2.60
C LEU A 76 15.66 7.89 -2.13
N ALA A 77 16.69 7.92 -1.27
CA ALA A 77 17.33 9.15 -0.85
C ALA A 77 17.86 9.94 -2.06
N ALA A 78 18.59 9.26 -2.95
CA ALA A 78 19.09 9.88 -4.18
C ALA A 78 17.96 10.41 -5.10
N TYR A 79 16.84 9.71 -5.17
CA TYR A 79 15.66 10.17 -5.90
C TYR A 79 15.07 11.45 -5.27
N TYR A 80 14.85 11.45 -3.95
CA TYR A 80 14.28 12.60 -3.26
C TYR A 80 15.21 13.82 -3.28
N GLN A 81 16.52 13.61 -3.15
CA GLN A 81 17.51 14.69 -3.27
C GLN A 81 17.43 15.38 -4.64
N LYS A 82 17.24 14.62 -5.74
CA LYS A 82 17.00 15.17 -7.08
C LYS A 82 15.71 16.00 -7.16
N GLN A 83 14.73 15.74 -6.31
CA GLN A 83 13.50 16.53 -6.21
C GLN A 83 13.63 17.72 -5.24
N GLY A 84 14.82 17.98 -4.71
CA GLY A 84 15.06 19.09 -3.80
C GLY A 84 14.76 18.79 -2.31
N LEU A 85 14.52 17.53 -1.94
CA LEU A 85 14.31 17.12 -0.56
C LEU A 85 15.64 16.64 0.04
N PRO A 86 16.22 17.32 1.05
CA PRO A 86 17.54 16.99 1.63
C PRO A 86 17.41 15.85 2.64
N VAL A 87 17.06 14.65 2.18
CA VAL A 87 16.94 13.45 3.00
C VAL A 87 18.07 12.46 2.69
N ASN A 88 18.56 11.76 3.71
CA ASN A 88 19.51 10.67 3.60
C ASN A 88 18.81 9.32 3.82
N LYS A 89 19.49 8.21 3.60
CA LYS A 89 18.90 6.88 3.82
C LYS A 89 18.48 6.64 5.27
N GLU A 90 19.13 7.29 6.21
CA GLU A 90 18.83 7.25 7.66
C GLU A 90 17.47 7.88 7.99
N ASP A 91 17.00 8.80 7.15
CA ASP A 91 15.71 9.47 7.29
C ASP A 91 14.56 8.68 6.66
N ILE A 92 14.83 7.49 6.10
CA ILE A 92 13.86 6.70 5.35
C ILE A 92 13.61 5.35 6.03
N ILE A 93 12.33 5.05 6.27
CA ILE A 93 11.85 3.74 6.70
C ILE A 93 10.93 3.18 5.63
N ILE A 94 11.14 1.93 5.23
CA ILE A 94 10.28 1.23 4.27
C ILE A 94 9.15 0.55 5.04
N THR A 95 7.92 0.81 4.62
CA THR A 95 6.71 0.26 5.23
C THR A 95 5.93 -0.61 4.24
N THR A 96 5.05 -1.47 4.75
CA THR A 96 4.14 -2.28 3.94
C THR A 96 2.94 -1.45 3.49
N GLY A 97 3.20 -0.48 2.62
CA GLY A 97 2.20 0.45 2.10
C GLY A 97 1.99 1.71 2.94
N GLY A 98 1.27 2.68 2.35
CA GLY A 98 1.09 4.01 2.92
C GLY A 98 0.32 4.03 4.24
N SER A 99 -0.58 3.07 4.48
CA SER A 99 -1.33 3.01 5.75
C SER A 99 -0.42 2.75 6.94
N GLU A 100 0.58 1.88 6.81
CA GLU A 100 1.55 1.63 7.87
C GLU A 100 2.46 2.85 8.09
N ALA A 101 2.87 3.52 7.00
CA ALA A 101 3.63 4.77 7.09
C ALA A 101 2.88 5.83 7.89
N LEU A 102 1.57 6.00 7.64
CA LEU A 102 0.74 6.94 8.40
C LEU A 102 0.61 6.55 9.87
N ILE A 103 0.46 5.26 10.19
CA ILE A 103 0.41 4.79 11.58
C ILE A 103 1.72 5.10 12.30
N PHE A 104 2.85 4.88 11.67
CA PHE A 104 4.15 5.18 12.28
C PHE A 104 4.35 6.69 12.46
N ALA A 105 4.03 7.49 11.44
CA ALA A 105 4.18 8.94 11.53
C ALA A 105 3.24 9.62 12.53
N MET A 106 2.05 9.04 12.78
CA MET A 106 1.08 9.60 13.73
C MET A 106 1.21 9.02 15.14
N GLY A 107 1.91 7.91 15.30
CA GLY A 107 2.09 7.21 16.57
C GLY A 107 3.40 7.50 17.28
N SER A 108 4.34 8.23 16.62
CA SER A 108 5.66 8.59 17.14
C SER A 108 5.69 9.87 17.96
#